data_0a8a32d9beb614b85a9f78c94f437444
#
_entry.id   0a8a32d9beb614b85a9f78c94f437444
#
_cell.length_a   1.000
_cell.length_b   1.000
_cell.length_c   1.000
_cell.angle_alpha   90.00
_cell.angle_beta   90.00
_cell.angle_gamma   90.00
#
_symmetry.space_group_name_H-M   'P 1'
#
loop_
_entity.id
_entity.type
_entity.pdbx_description
1 polymer ?
#
loop_
_entity_poly.entity_id
_entity_poly.type
_entity_poly.pdbx_seq_one_letter_code
_entity_poly.pdbx_strand_id
1 'polypeptide(L)'
;RNDILKEFLIKPELNGHNRIDIRHVILNLDSLSPFDIIGFTEKELGPSVFDRMIAIARIRNEMDENRLNIPIHIFGSLDPITTPLYYLSGADIFDGLAWLRFIFARNSTLYIESSGPSIEGIHVNMDQIWAMSIAKNYNFIRRLSMDFEKYQSTGDYQCLGPNHEFYRKSYEDLLVNIGGEIDGK
;
A
#
# COMPACT_ATOMS: atom_id res chain seq x y z
N ARG A 1 -16.08 26.03 -9.68
CA ARG A 1 -15.45 24.68 -9.61
C ARG A 1 -16.12 23.98 -8.44
N ASN A 2 -16.75 22.82 -8.67
CA ASN A 2 -17.13 21.95 -7.58
C ASN A 2 -15.82 21.38 -7.01
N ASP A 3 -15.50 21.70 -5.77
CA ASP A 3 -14.29 21.25 -5.05
C ASP A 3 -14.39 19.75 -4.62
N ILE A 4 -15.07 18.93 -5.42
CA ILE A 4 -15.23 17.49 -5.16
C ILE A 4 -14.19 16.76 -5.99
N LEU A 5 -13.27 16.05 -5.32
CA LEU A 5 -12.31 15.17 -5.95
C LEU A 5 -13.05 13.95 -6.54
N LYS A 6 -12.64 13.56 -7.75
CA LYS A 6 -13.19 12.41 -8.48
C LYS A 6 -12.19 11.27 -8.41
N GLU A 7 -12.57 10.19 -7.78
CA GLU A 7 -11.80 8.96 -7.77
C GLU A 7 -12.39 7.96 -8.76
N PHE A 8 -11.51 7.33 -9.55
CA PHE A 8 -11.87 6.25 -10.47
C PHE A 8 -11.31 4.92 -9.96
N LEU A 9 -12.19 4.02 -9.51
CA LEU A 9 -11.83 2.69 -9.06
C LEU A 9 -11.77 1.72 -10.24
N ILE A 10 -10.57 1.26 -10.57
CA ILE A 10 -10.33 0.26 -11.62
C ILE A 10 -10.61 -1.13 -11.06
N LYS A 11 -11.40 -1.91 -11.80
CA LYS A 11 -11.82 -3.26 -11.42
C LYS A 11 -11.47 -4.26 -12.51
N PRO A 12 -11.35 -5.56 -12.18
CA PRO A 12 -11.23 -6.62 -13.18
C PRO A 12 -12.40 -6.61 -14.18
N GLU A 13 -12.12 -6.99 -15.40
CA GLU A 13 -13.16 -7.15 -16.41
C GLU A 13 -14.15 -8.27 -16.02
N LEU A 14 -15.42 -8.12 -16.43
CA LEU A 14 -16.53 -9.03 -16.06
C LEU A 14 -16.38 -10.46 -16.62
N ASN A 15 -15.35 -10.75 -17.39
CA ASN A 15 -15.14 -12.01 -18.10
C ASN A 15 -14.51 -13.14 -17.24
N GLY A 16 -14.79 -13.17 -15.93
CA GLY A 16 -14.34 -14.25 -15.04
C GLY A 16 -12.92 -14.12 -14.51
N HIS A 17 -12.24 -13.04 -14.77
CA HIS A 17 -10.93 -12.73 -14.18
C HIS A 17 -11.10 -12.01 -12.83
N ASN A 18 -10.49 -12.57 -11.79
CA ASN A 18 -10.48 -11.94 -10.46
C ASN A 18 -9.34 -10.89 -10.30
N ARG A 19 -8.66 -10.55 -11.39
CA ARG A 19 -7.50 -9.63 -11.39
C ARG A 19 -7.58 -8.65 -12.52
N ILE A 20 -7.01 -7.46 -12.26
CA ILE A 20 -6.93 -6.37 -13.22
C ILE A 20 -5.87 -6.72 -14.27
N ASP A 21 -6.21 -6.52 -15.53
CA ASP A 21 -5.23 -6.56 -16.62
C ASP A 21 -4.43 -5.24 -16.64
N ILE A 22 -3.20 -5.30 -16.10
CA ILE A 22 -2.32 -4.14 -15.99
C ILE A 22 -1.95 -3.58 -17.37
N ARG A 23 -1.80 -4.44 -18.40
CA ARG A 23 -1.51 -3.99 -19.76
C ARG A 23 -2.66 -3.16 -20.32
N HIS A 24 -3.90 -3.61 -20.08
CA HIS A 24 -5.09 -2.87 -20.49
C HIS A 24 -5.17 -1.50 -19.79
N VAL A 25 -4.85 -1.42 -18.50
CA VAL A 25 -4.78 -0.16 -17.76
C VAL A 25 -3.76 0.79 -18.40
N ILE A 26 -2.55 0.31 -18.64
CA ILE A 26 -1.44 1.06 -19.23
C ILE A 26 -1.81 1.61 -20.61
N LEU A 27 -2.42 0.79 -21.46
CA LEU A 27 -2.83 1.21 -22.82
C LEU A 27 -3.95 2.27 -22.83
N ASN A 28 -4.64 2.47 -21.70
CA ASN A 28 -5.77 3.40 -21.59
C ASN A 28 -5.53 4.52 -20.56
N LEU A 29 -4.29 4.80 -20.19
CA LEU A 29 -3.96 5.82 -19.17
C LEU A 29 -4.49 7.21 -19.51
N ASP A 30 -4.48 7.60 -20.79
CA ASP A 30 -5.02 8.90 -21.23
C ASP A 30 -6.47 9.11 -20.82
N SER A 31 -7.26 8.04 -20.78
CA SER A 31 -8.66 8.08 -20.35
C SER A 31 -8.85 8.39 -18.87
N LEU A 32 -7.80 8.27 -18.06
CA LEU A 32 -7.81 8.55 -16.63
C LEU A 32 -7.56 10.03 -16.31
N SER A 33 -7.09 10.83 -17.26
CA SER A 33 -6.79 12.26 -17.07
C SER A 33 -7.93 13.13 -16.50
N PRO A 34 -9.24 12.79 -16.64
CA PRO A 34 -10.32 13.55 -16.03
C PRO A 34 -10.53 13.30 -14.53
N PHE A 35 -9.81 12.33 -13.95
CA PHE A 35 -9.94 11.95 -12.55
C PHE A 35 -8.81 12.54 -11.71
N ASP A 36 -9.09 12.81 -10.44
CA ASP A 36 -8.14 13.37 -9.48
C ASP A 36 -7.37 12.27 -8.71
N ILE A 37 -7.94 11.05 -8.62
CA ILE A 37 -7.37 9.89 -7.96
C ILE A 37 -7.72 8.64 -8.77
N ILE A 38 -6.80 7.68 -8.87
CA ILE A 38 -7.08 6.35 -9.40
C ILE A 38 -6.89 5.30 -8.30
N GLY A 39 -7.88 4.41 -8.17
CA GLY A 39 -7.93 3.42 -7.12
C GLY A 39 -7.87 1.98 -7.62
N PHE A 40 -7.24 1.12 -6.83
CA PHE A 40 -7.15 -0.32 -7.06
C PHE A 40 -7.42 -1.09 -5.79
N THR A 41 -8.17 -2.19 -5.87
CA THR A 41 -8.25 -3.11 -4.72
C THR A 41 -6.98 -3.95 -4.64
N GLU A 42 -6.34 -3.99 -3.48
CA GLU A 42 -5.07 -4.65 -3.25
C GLU A 42 -4.96 -6.04 -3.88
N LYS A 43 -5.95 -6.92 -3.59
CA LYS A 43 -5.93 -8.33 -4.02
C LYS A 43 -6.16 -8.52 -5.52
N GLU A 44 -6.69 -7.53 -6.20
CA GLU A 44 -6.97 -7.56 -7.63
C GLU A 44 -5.74 -7.21 -8.48
N LEU A 45 -4.69 -6.62 -7.88
CA LEU A 45 -3.43 -6.27 -8.55
C LEU A 45 -2.50 -7.47 -8.78
N GLY A 46 -2.61 -8.53 -7.98
CA GLY A 46 -1.77 -9.71 -8.16
C GLY A 46 -1.90 -10.77 -7.07
N PRO A 47 -1.41 -12.00 -7.32
CA PRO A 47 -1.53 -13.13 -6.41
C PRO A 47 -0.63 -13.02 -5.18
N SER A 48 0.57 -12.46 -5.32
CA SER A 48 1.52 -12.23 -4.23
C SER A 48 1.68 -10.74 -3.94
N VAL A 49 2.29 -10.41 -2.81
CA VAL A 49 2.67 -9.02 -2.49
C VAL A 49 3.64 -8.48 -3.55
N PHE A 50 4.59 -9.30 -4.00
CA PHE A 50 5.56 -8.89 -5.00
C PHE A 50 4.93 -8.63 -6.37
N ASP A 51 3.98 -9.47 -6.83
CA ASP A 51 3.23 -9.20 -8.07
C ASP A 51 2.44 -7.88 -8.00
N ARG A 52 1.88 -7.57 -6.83
CA ARG A 52 1.17 -6.30 -6.60
C ARG A 52 2.14 -5.10 -6.65
N MET A 53 3.32 -5.23 -6.05
CA MET A 53 4.39 -4.23 -6.16
C MET A 53 4.77 -3.98 -7.62
N ILE A 54 4.97 -5.04 -8.42
CA ILE A 54 5.26 -4.95 -9.85
C ILE A 54 4.12 -4.22 -10.59
N ALA A 55 2.87 -4.58 -10.32
CA ALA A 55 1.72 -3.95 -10.96
C ALA A 55 1.66 -2.45 -10.66
N ILE A 56 1.82 -2.05 -9.39
CA ILE A 56 1.82 -0.65 -8.97
C ILE A 56 2.97 0.12 -9.65
N ALA A 57 4.18 -0.44 -9.61
CA ALA A 57 5.35 0.23 -10.15
C ALA A 57 5.29 0.40 -11.67
N ARG A 58 4.77 -0.59 -12.41
CA ARG A 58 4.55 -0.46 -13.86
C ARG A 58 3.54 0.63 -14.19
N ILE A 59 2.43 0.69 -13.47
CA ILE A 59 1.42 1.75 -13.65
C ILE A 59 2.05 3.11 -13.36
N ARG A 60 2.79 3.25 -12.23
CA ARG A 60 3.44 4.50 -11.84
C ARG A 60 4.46 4.95 -12.89
N ASN A 61 5.36 4.07 -13.32
CA ASN A 61 6.37 4.39 -14.31
C ASN A 61 5.73 4.89 -15.63
N GLU A 62 4.70 4.21 -16.10
CA GLU A 62 4.00 4.62 -17.32
C GLU A 62 3.26 5.95 -17.15
N MET A 63 2.67 6.19 -15.97
CA MET A 63 2.07 7.48 -15.65
C MET A 63 3.10 8.61 -15.64
N ASP A 64 4.29 8.37 -15.07
CA ASP A 64 5.37 9.35 -14.99
C ASP A 64 5.93 9.66 -16.39
N GLU A 65 6.10 8.65 -17.25
CA GLU A 65 6.51 8.82 -18.65
C GLU A 65 5.49 9.67 -19.44
N ASN A 66 4.19 9.46 -19.19
CA ASN A 66 3.12 10.22 -19.81
C ASN A 66 2.80 11.54 -19.07
N ARG A 67 3.55 11.92 -18.03
CA ARG A 67 3.37 13.12 -17.21
C ARG A 67 1.98 13.20 -16.56
N LEU A 68 1.40 12.06 -16.23
CA LEU A 68 0.11 11.94 -15.58
C LEU A 68 0.31 11.92 -14.07
N ASN A 69 0.28 13.09 -13.45
CA ASN A 69 0.49 13.24 -12.00
C ASN A 69 -0.81 13.05 -11.23
N ILE A 70 -1.31 11.82 -11.16
CA ILE A 70 -2.51 11.43 -10.41
C ILE A 70 -2.10 10.48 -9.29
N PRO A 71 -2.53 10.69 -8.03
CA PRO A 71 -2.30 9.76 -6.93
C PRO A 71 -2.89 8.38 -7.17
N ILE A 72 -2.16 7.34 -6.77
CA ILE A 72 -2.61 5.94 -6.78
C ILE A 72 -3.10 5.58 -5.38
N HIS A 73 -4.36 5.16 -5.28
CA HIS A 73 -4.99 4.68 -4.05
C HIS A 73 -5.09 3.15 -4.04
N ILE A 74 -4.57 2.51 -2.99
CA ILE A 74 -4.67 1.06 -2.79
C ILE A 74 -5.68 0.76 -1.69
N PHE A 75 -6.85 0.26 -2.11
CA PHE A 75 -7.92 -0.14 -1.20
C PHE A 75 -7.61 -1.46 -0.51
N GLY A 76 -7.84 -1.50 0.79
CA GLY A 76 -7.72 -2.70 1.62
C GLY A 76 -6.31 -3.00 2.12
N SER A 77 -5.36 -2.08 1.94
CA SER A 77 -3.97 -2.20 2.37
C SER A 77 -3.59 -1.07 3.33
N LEU A 78 -3.80 -1.26 4.61
CA LEU A 78 -3.33 -0.35 5.67
C LEU A 78 -2.79 -1.18 6.82
N ASP A 79 -1.53 -1.61 6.74
CA ASP A 79 -0.84 -2.43 7.71
C ASP A 79 0.68 -2.15 7.74
N PRO A 80 1.41 -2.59 8.79
CA PRO A 80 2.82 -2.29 8.95
C PRO A 80 3.76 -2.85 7.89
N ILE A 81 3.34 -3.81 7.09
CA ILE A 81 4.22 -4.54 6.16
C ILE A 81 3.94 -4.17 4.71
N THR A 82 2.69 -4.32 4.26
CA THR A 82 2.37 -4.13 2.84
C THR A 82 2.28 -2.65 2.46
N THR A 83 1.82 -1.79 3.37
CA THR A 83 1.70 -0.36 3.10
C THR A 83 3.05 0.29 2.72
N PRO A 84 4.17 0.09 3.46
CA PRO A 84 5.47 0.61 3.06
C PRO A 84 5.98 0.04 1.73
N LEU A 85 5.72 -1.24 1.45
CA LEU A 85 6.13 -1.86 0.18
C LEU A 85 5.40 -1.24 -1.01
N TYR A 86 4.09 -1.02 -0.90
CA TYR A 86 3.30 -0.40 -1.97
C TYR A 86 3.60 1.09 -2.12
N TYR A 87 3.91 1.79 -1.02
CA TYR A 87 4.40 3.16 -1.07
C TYR A 87 5.71 3.25 -1.88
N LEU A 88 6.68 2.40 -1.59
CA LEU A 88 7.93 2.31 -2.36
C LEU A 88 7.69 1.95 -3.83
N SER A 89 6.63 1.22 -4.13
CA SER A 89 6.25 0.87 -5.49
C SER A 89 5.53 2.01 -6.24
N GLY A 90 5.23 3.14 -5.58
CA GLY A 90 4.63 4.32 -6.19
C GLY A 90 3.16 4.55 -5.90
N ALA A 91 2.58 3.89 -4.90
CA ALA A 91 1.25 4.21 -4.39
C ALA A 91 1.31 5.35 -3.36
N ASP A 92 0.24 6.16 -3.30
CA ASP A 92 0.20 7.41 -2.52
C ASP A 92 -0.82 7.36 -1.40
N ILE A 93 -1.96 6.70 -1.60
CA ILE A 93 -3.10 6.69 -0.68
C ILE A 93 -3.40 5.25 -0.27
N PHE A 94 -3.70 5.06 1.00
CA PHE A 94 -3.96 3.73 1.57
C PHE A 94 -5.16 3.77 2.50
N ASP A 95 -6.03 2.79 2.38
CA ASP A 95 -7.09 2.53 3.33
C ASP A 95 -7.13 1.06 3.72
N GLY A 96 -7.88 0.73 4.75
CA GLY A 96 -8.07 -0.65 5.15
C GLY A 96 -8.61 -0.77 6.56
N LEU A 97 -9.16 -1.94 6.89
CA LEU A 97 -9.74 -2.25 8.19
C LEU A 97 -8.81 -3.07 9.09
N ALA A 98 -7.57 -3.32 8.65
CA ALA A 98 -6.60 -4.12 9.43
C ALA A 98 -6.35 -3.51 10.82
N TRP A 99 -6.23 -2.19 10.91
CA TRP A 99 -6.00 -1.49 12.17
C TRP A 99 -7.15 -1.58 13.17
N LEU A 100 -8.35 -1.96 12.73
CA LEU A 100 -9.51 -2.23 13.59
C LEU A 100 -9.63 -3.70 14.02
N ARG A 101 -8.90 -4.62 13.36
CA ARG A 101 -9.04 -6.06 13.57
C ARG A 101 -7.81 -6.73 14.17
N PHE A 102 -6.65 -6.08 14.04
CA PHE A 102 -5.36 -6.62 14.44
C PHE A 102 -4.63 -5.63 15.33
N ILE A 103 -3.62 -6.11 16.05
CA ILE A 103 -2.67 -5.28 16.79
C ILE A 103 -1.45 -5.06 15.91
N PHE A 104 -1.05 -3.82 15.69
CA PHE A 104 0.21 -3.45 15.06
C PHE A 104 1.30 -3.41 16.13
N ALA A 105 1.95 -4.54 16.35
CA ALA A 105 2.99 -4.68 17.35
C ALA A 105 4.15 -5.52 16.81
N ARG A 106 5.35 -5.32 17.37
CA ARG A 106 6.56 -6.05 16.97
C ARG A 106 6.81 -5.98 15.46
N ASN A 107 6.50 -4.85 14.86
CA ASN A 107 6.61 -4.58 13.40
C ASN A 107 5.81 -5.56 12.53
N SER A 108 4.70 -6.06 13.05
CA SER A 108 3.85 -7.02 12.38
C SER A 108 2.39 -6.79 12.74
N THR A 109 1.54 -7.54 12.06
CA THR A 109 0.08 -7.55 12.27
C THR A 109 -0.28 -8.82 13.02
N LEU A 110 -0.75 -8.69 14.26
CA LEU A 110 -1.06 -9.79 15.16
C LEU A 110 -2.53 -9.88 15.44
N TYR A 111 -3.06 -11.10 15.55
CA TYR A 111 -4.47 -11.31 15.84
C TYR A 111 -4.80 -10.89 17.30
N ILE A 112 -5.82 -10.05 17.45
CA ILE A 112 -6.09 -9.35 18.71
C ILE A 112 -6.46 -10.30 19.85
N GLU A 113 -7.31 -11.29 19.57
CA GLU A 113 -7.82 -12.20 20.61
C GLU A 113 -6.75 -13.12 21.19
N SER A 114 -5.78 -13.56 20.38
CA SER A 114 -4.72 -14.43 20.84
C SER A 114 -3.50 -13.68 21.37
N SER A 115 -3.18 -12.55 20.78
CA SER A 115 -1.95 -11.79 21.11
C SER A 115 -2.21 -10.64 22.07
N GLY A 116 -3.43 -10.12 22.14
CA GLY A 116 -3.81 -9.00 22.99
C GLY A 116 -3.48 -9.21 24.45
N PRO A 117 -3.90 -10.32 25.09
CA PRO A 117 -3.57 -10.59 26.49
C PRO A 117 -2.07 -10.65 26.79
N SER A 118 -1.25 -11.11 25.83
CA SER A 118 0.21 -11.17 26.00
C SER A 118 0.90 -9.81 25.83
N ILE A 119 0.25 -8.86 25.15
CA ILE A 119 0.78 -7.54 24.85
C ILE A 119 0.29 -6.51 25.87
N GLU A 120 -1.00 -6.55 26.21
CA GLU A 120 -1.65 -5.55 27.07
C GLU A 120 -1.78 -6.01 28.53
N GLY A 121 -1.69 -7.31 28.79
CA GLY A 121 -1.77 -7.92 30.12
C GLY A 121 -2.93 -8.91 30.27
N ILE A 122 -2.68 -10.04 30.93
CA ILE A 122 -3.65 -11.15 31.06
C ILE A 122 -4.88 -10.79 31.89
N HIS A 123 -4.79 -9.76 32.75
CA HIS A 123 -5.89 -9.28 33.59
C HIS A 123 -6.72 -8.18 32.93
N VAL A 124 -6.32 -7.70 31.74
CA VAL A 124 -7.05 -6.69 30.97
C VAL A 124 -8.18 -7.38 30.23
N ASN A 125 -9.39 -6.84 30.32
CA ASN A 125 -10.53 -7.40 29.59
C ASN A 125 -10.46 -7.11 28.10
N MET A 126 -11.21 -7.86 27.28
CA MET A 126 -11.12 -7.78 25.83
C MET A 126 -11.52 -6.42 25.29
N ASP A 127 -12.51 -5.73 25.84
CA ASP A 127 -12.92 -4.39 25.40
C ASP A 127 -11.81 -3.36 25.60
N GLN A 128 -11.11 -3.46 26.73
CA GLN A 128 -9.94 -2.61 27.00
C GLN A 128 -8.78 -2.95 26.05
N ILE A 129 -8.51 -4.24 25.80
CA ILE A 129 -7.50 -4.68 24.82
C ILE A 129 -7.82 -4.08 23.44
N TRP A 130 -9.07 -4.16 23.00
CA TRP A 130 -9.51 -3.57 21.74
C TRP A 130 -9.28 -2.05 21.72
N ALA A 131 -9.72 -1.34 22.72
CA ALA A 131 -9.56 0.12 22.81
C ALA A 131 -8.09 0.54 22.79
N MET A 132 -7.23 -0.13 23.57
CA MET A 132 -5.80 0.15 23.64
C MET A 132 -5.12 -0.16 22.29
N SER A 133 -5.48 -1.27 21.66
CA SER A 133 -4.94 -1.67 20.37
C SER A 133 -5.29 -0.70 19.26
N ILE A 134 -6.54 -0.25 19.18
CA ILE A 134 -7.00 0.74 18.22
C ILE A 134 -6.23 2.07 18.42
N ALA A 135 -6.09 2.53 19.65
CA ALA A 135 -5.35 3.76 19.94
C ALA A 135 -3.86 3.66 19.53
N LYS A 136 -3.21 2.51 19.80
CA LYS A 136 -1.82 2.27 19.37
C LYS A 136 -1.69 2.19 17.86
N ASN A 137 -2.61 1.50 17.20
CA ASN A 137 -2.65 1.38 15.73
C ASN A 137 -2.85 2.74 15.06
N TYR A 138 -3.75 3.58 15.58
CA TYR A 138 -3.94 4.94 15.09
C TYR A 138 -2.65 5.78 15.19
N ASN A 139 -1.97 5.70 16.33
CA ASN A 139 -0.70 6.39 16.51
C ASN A 139 0.39 5.85 15.57
N PHE A 140 0.38 4.53 15.31
CA PHE A 140 1.27 3.91 14.33
C PHE A 140 1.03 4.47 12.91
N ILE A 141 -0.24 4.51 12.47
CA ILE A 141 -0.60 5.02 11.13
C ILE A 141 -0.17 6.49 10.97
N ARG A 142 -0.41 7.33 11.99
CA ARG A 142 0.04 8.72 11.95
C ARG A 142 1.56 8.85 11.86
N ARG A 143 2.29 8.00 12.57
CA ARG A 143 3.75 7.97 12.49
C ARG A 143 4.22 7.51 11.11
N LEU A 144 3.59 6.47 10.56
CA LEU A 144 3.91 5.95 9.24
C LEU A 144 3.80 7.03 8.15
N SER A 145 2.77 7.89 8.21
CA SER A 145 2.66 9.03 7.29
C SER A 145 3.86 9.98 7.41
N MET A 146 4.27 10.33 8.63
CA MET A 146 5.45 11.18 8.88
C MET A 146 6.76 10.49 8.42
N ASP A 147 6.86 9.17 8.58
CA ASP A 147 8.02 8.39 8.16
C ASP A 147 8.14 8.37 6.62
N PHE A 148 7.01 8.31 5.91
CA PHE A 148 6.97 8.44 4.44
C PHE A 148 7.43 9.83 3.97
N GLU A 149 6.92 10.91 4.57
CA GLU A 149 7.35 12.28 4.26
C GLU A 149 8.86 12.45 4.48
N LYS A 150 9.39 11.89 5.57
CA LYS A 150 10.80 11.92 5.86
C LYS A 150 11.63 11.10 4.86
N TYR A 151 11.16 9.89 4.51
CA TYR A 151 11.79 9.08 3.48
C TYR A 151 11.82 9.82 2.13
N GLN A 152 10.71 10.41 1.72
CA GLN A 152 10.62 11.17 0.48
C GLN A 152 11.62 12.32 0.41
N SER A 153 11.90 12.97 1.54
CA SER A 153 12.84 14.09 1.61
C SER A 153 14.31 13.68 1.70
N THR A 154 14.61 12.49 2.24
CA THR A 154 15.99 12.07 2.55
C THR A 154 16.49 10.90 1.71
N GLY A 155 15.60 10.05 1.19
CA GLY A 155 15.94 8.76 0.58
C GLY A 155 16.46 7.71 1.57
N ASP A 156 16.43 8.01 2.88
CA ASP A 156 16.96 7.11 3.91
C ASP A 156 15.91 6.09 4.36
N TYR A 157 16.13 4.82 4.02
CA TYR A 157 15.25 3.72 4.40
C TYR A 157 15.11 3.54 5.91
N GLN A 158 16.08 3.97 6.73
CA GLN A 158 15.98 3.90 8.19
C GLN A 158 14.76 4.66 8.73
N CYS A 159 14.30 5.68 7.99
CA CYS A 159 13.07 6.41 8.32
C CYS A 159 11.82 5.52 8.33
N LEU A 160 11.80 4.43 7.56
CA LEU A 160 10.68 3.49 7.47
C LEU A 160 10.60 2.51 8.66
N GLY A 161 11.46 2.71 9.67
CA GLY A 161 11.41 1.96 10.92
C GLY A 161 12.18 0.63 10.90
N PRO A 162 11.89 -0.28 11.84
CA PRO A 162 12.73 -1.45 12.09
C PRO A 162 12.79 -2.47 10.96
N ASN A 163 11.81 -2.46 10.04
CA ASN A 163 11.79 -3.35 8.89
C ASN A 163 12.48 -2.73 7.64
N HIS A 164 13.21 -1.63 7.79
CA HIS A 164 13.77 -0.87 6.67
C HIS A 164 14.66 -1.69 5.73
N GLU A 165 15.46 -2.62 6.25
CA GLU A 165 16.29 -3.52 5.42
C GLU A 165 15.45 -4.46 4.55
N PHE A 166 14.34 -4.98 5.10
CA PHE A 166 13.40 -5.80 4.36
C PHE A 166 12.74 -4.98 3.23
N TYR A 167 12.32 -3.76 3.52
CA TYR A 167 11.72 -2.88 2.51
C TYR A 167 12.72 -2.51 1.43
N ARG A 168 13.96 -2.13 1.82
CA ARG A 168 15.03 -1.80 0.89
C ARG A 168 15.31 -2.96 -0.07
N LYS A 169 15.54 -4.16 0.45
CA LYS A 169 15.81 -5.35 -0.35
C LYS A 169 14.65 -5.69 -1.29
N SER A 170 13.41 -5.63 -0.79
CA SER A 170 12.22 -5.92 -1.61
C SER A 170 12.08 -4.92 -2.75
N TYR A 171 12.44 -3.66 -2.53
CA TYR A 171 12.41 -2.64 -3.57
C TYR A 171 13.56 -2.80 -4.58
N GLU A 172 14.76 -3.15 -4.12
CA GLU A 172 15.88 -3.50 -5.00
C GLU A 172 15.53 -4.68 -5.91
N ASP A 173 14.93 -5.75 -5.37
CA ASP A 173 14.44 -6.90 -6.14
C ASP A 173 13.35 -6.47 -7.16
N LEU A 174 12.48 -5.53 -6.79
CA LEU A 174 11.47 -4.96 -7.68
C LEU A 174 12.13 -4.22 -8.86
N LEU A 175 13.10 -3.36 -8.60
CA LEU A 175 13.80 -2.59 -9.65
C LEU A 175 14.52 -3.51 -10.64
N VAL A 176 15.16 -4.58 -10.17
CA VAL A 176 15.78 -5.60 -11.05
C VAL A 176 14.74 -6.27 -11.94
N ASN A 177 13.56 -6.60 -11.39
CA ASN A 177 12.50 -7.26 -12.15
C ASN A 177 11.90 -6.34 -13.23
N ILE A 178 11.64 -5.07 -12.89
CA ILE A 178 11.08 -4.10 -13.83
C ILE A 178 12.12 -3.69 -14.88
N GLY A 179 13.39 -3.46 -14.48
CA GLY A 179 14.48 -3.08 -15.38
C GLY A 179 14.87 -4.19 -16.36
N GLY A 180 14.82 -5.47 -15.96
CA GLY A 180 15.10 -6.60 -16.82
C GLY A 180 14.10 -6.82 -17.96
N GLU A 181 12.89 -6.27 -17.85
CA GLU A 181 11.87 -6.31 -18.92
C GLU A 181 12.00 -5.15 -19.93
N ILE A 182 12.63 -4.04 -19.55
CA ILE A 182 12.86 -2.89 -20.44
C ILE A 182 13.97 -3.23 -21.47
N ASP A 183 14.97 -4.00 -21.06
CA ASP A 183 16.07 -4.44 -21.93
C ASP A 183 15.72 -5.63 -22.85
N GLY A 184 14.55 -6.23 -22.69
CA GLY A 184 14.07 -7.41 -23.43
C GLY A 184 13.09 -7.11 -24.58
N LYS A 185 12.94 -5.85 -25.00
CA LYS A 185 12.15 -5.45 -26.19
C LYS A 185 13.00 -5.36 -27.45
#